data_5e93fd8014fea1f006086260195f9408
#
_entry.id   5e93fd8014fea1f006086260195f9408
#
_cell.length_a   1.000
_cell.length_b   1.000
_cell.length_c   1.000
_cell.angle_alpha   90.00
_cell.angle_beta   90.00
_cell.angle_gamma   90.00
#
_symmetry.space_group_name_H-M   'P 1'
#
loop_
_entity.id
_entity.type
_entity.pdbx_description
1 polymer ?
#
loop_
_entity_poly.entity_id
_entity_poly.type
_entity_poly.pdbx_seq_one_letter_code
_entity_poly.pdbx_strand_id
1 'polypeptide(L)'
;MQLQKIIALLLGITMSIVSVSASAAAKKTTQEKQQAVWVKHNYGVKGAKLTPTKVRDKTYSYRLKGKSYTTLNKAASRLYSHSGYASYYGGKFHGRKTASGEIYNKNAFTAAHKTLALGSYALVTNVRNGRKVIVRINDRGPFSKNRIIDLSVASAKAIGMYSLGVAKVKVEAIIVDANGKISGKGAETLQKHMKKAPLAKTKSKII
;
A
#
# COMPACT_ATOMS: atom_id res chain seq x y z
N MET A 1 -23.63 -37.45 46.67
CA MET A 1 -22.96 -36.15 46.89
C MET A 1 -21.78 -35.84 45.99
N GLN A 2 -21.14 -36.82 45.42
CA GLN A 2 -19.96 -36.64 44.50
C GLN A 2 -20.37 -36.23 43.08
N LEU A 3 -21.49 -36.70 42.55
CA LEU A 3 -21.91 -36.48 41.16
C LEU A 3 -22.33 -35.01 40.88
N GLN A 4 -22.97 -34.33 41.83
CA GLN A 4 -23.36 -32.95 41.67
C GLN A 4 -22.18 -31.97 41.65
N LYS A 5 -21.07 -32.27 42.32
CA LYS A 5 -19.86 -31.44 42.31
C LYS A 5 -19.12 -31.50 40.97
N ILE A 6 -19.19 -32.66 40.27
CA ILE A 6 -18.55 -32.81 38.95
C ILE A 6 -19.31 -32.07 37.86
N ILE A 7 -20.66 -32.03 37.94
CA ILE A 7 -21.49 -31.30 36.96
C ILE A 7 -21.30 -29.80 37.12
N ALA A 8 -21.14 -29.27 38.32
CA ALA A 8 -20.88 -27.84 38.55
C ALA A 8 -19.49 -27.41 38.02
N LEU A 9 -18.48 -28.29 38.09
CA LEU A 9 -17.16 -28.02 37.60
C LEU A 9 -17.08 -28.00 36.04
N LEU A 10 -17.83 -28.89 35.38
CA LEU A 10 -17.91 -28.92 33.92
C LEU A 10 -18.69 -27.75 33.33
N LEU A 11 -19.75 -27.26 33.98
CA LEU A 11 -20.50 -26.08 33.55
C LEU A 11 -19.71 -24.78 33.72
N GLY A 12 -18.86 -24.68 34.76
CA GLY A 12 -17.99 -23.49 34.95
C GLY A 12 -16.90 -23.36 33.89
N ILE A 13 -16.35 -24.47 33.42
CA ILE A 13 -15.29 -24.47 32.39
C ILE A 13 -15.84 -24.09 31.01
N THR A 14 -17.05 -24.52 30.67
CA THR A 14 -17.65 -24.21 29.36
C THR A 14 -18.04 -22.73 29.22
N MET A 15 -18.50 -22.08 30.29
CA MET A 15 -18.82 -20.64 30.27
C MET A 15 -17.59 -19.76 30.11
N SER A 16 -16.45 -20.12 30.70
CA SER A 16 -15.18 -19.35 30.56
C SER A 16 -14.60 -19.42 29.16
N ILE A 17 -14.70 -20.55 28.45
CA ILE A 17 -14.19 -20.73 27.08
C ILE A 17 -15.04 -19.95 26.08
N VAL A 18 -16.35 -19.90 26.24
CA VAL A 18 -17.26 -19.17 25.35
C VAL A 18 -17.07 -17.63 25.46
N SER A 19 -16.86 -17.12 26.67
CA SER A 19 -16.63 -15.68 26.86
C SER A 19 -15.29 -15.18 26.27
N VAL A 20 -14.23 -15.99 26.33
CA VAL A 20 -12.94 -15.65 25.74
C VAL A 20 -13.00 -15.64 24.22
N SER A 21 -13.69 -16.62 23.60
CA SER A 21 -13.83 -16.68 22.14
C SER A 21 -14.70 -15.55 21.59
N ALA A 22 -15.78 -15.18 22.26
CA ALA A 22 -16.64 -14.06 21.87
C ALA A 22 -15.92 -12.70 21.96
N SER A 23 -15.12 -12.49 23.01
CA SER A 23 -14.29 -11.27 23.16
C SER A 23 -13.20 -11.17 22.09
N ALA A 24 -12.54 -12.27 21.75
CA ALA A 24 -11.53 -12.30 20.69
C ALA A 24 -12.14 -12.07 19.30
N ALA A 25 -13.29 -12.65 19.02
CA ALA A 25 -14.04 -12.42 17.78
C ALA A 25 -14.54 -10.97 17.67
N ALA A 26 -15.07 -10.38 18.72
CA ALA A 26 -15.51 -8.99 18.75
C ALA A 26 -14.33 -8.00 18.55
N LYS A 27 -13.18 -8.25 19.16
CA LYS A 27 -11.96 -7.45 18.92
C LYS A 27 -11.47 -7.58 17.49
N LYS A 28 -11.52 -8.78 16.89
CA LYS A 28 -11.14 -9.01 15.51
C LYS A 28 -12.05 -8.27 14.52
N THR A 29 -13.36 -8.30 14.70
CA THR A 29 -14.32 -7.57 13.84
C THR A 29 -14.19 -6.06 13.98
N THR A 30 -13.88 -5.55 15.15
CA THR A 30 -13.63 -4.10 15.36
C THR A 30 -12.36 -3.65 14.69
N GLN A 31 -11.28 -4.44 14.77
CA GLN A 31 -10.03 -4.16 14.06
C GLN A 31 -10.21 -4.21 12.54
N GLU A 32 -10.96 -5.19 12.02
CA GLU A 32 -11.27 -5.31 10.60
C GLU A 32 -12.09 -4.13 10.07
N LYS A 33 -13.09 -3.67 10.83
CA LYS A 33 -13.88 -2.47 10.50
C LYS A 33 -13.02 -1.20 10.53
N GLN A 34 -12.16 -1.01 11.53
CA GLN A 34 -11.26 0.12 11.59
C GLN A 34 -10.27 0.09 10.43
N GLN A 35 -9.69 -1.07 10.09
CA GLN A 35 -8.78 -1.21 8.95
C GLN A 35 -9.47 -0.94 7.61
N ALA A 36 -10.71 -1.40 7.42
CA ALA A 36 -11.49 -1.13 6.22
C ALA A 36 -11.75 0.37 6.02
N VAL A 37 -11.99 1.12 7.10
CA VAL A 37 -12.14 2.59 7.07
C VAL A 37 -10.83 3.27 6.66
N TRP A 38 -9.68 2.81 7.17
CA TRP A 38 -8.37 3.36 6.82
C TRP A 38 -8.02 3.16 5.35
N VAL A 39 -8.30 1.98 4.81
CA VAL A 39 -8.11 1.65 3.39
C VAL A 39 -9.02 2.49 2.49
N LYS A 40 -10.26 2.77 2.93
CA LYS A 40 -11.27 3.46 2.11
C LYS A 40 -10.90 4.91 1.76
N HIS A 41 -10.15 5.59 2.60
CA HIS A 41 -9.90 7.04 2.45
C HIS A 41 -8.49 7.39 1.92
N ASN A 42 -7.62 6.41 1.61
CA ASN A 42 -6.24 6.68 1.15
C ASN A 42 -5.55 7.82 1.93
N TYR A 43 -5.95 8.04 3.18
CA TYR A 43 -5.42 9.11 4.04
C TYR A 43 -5.53 10.53 3.39
N GLY A 44 -6.56 10.79 2.58
CA GLY A 44 -6.72 12.03 1.83
C GLY A 44 -5.75 12.19 0.65
N VAL A 45 -4.93 11.21 0.37
CA VAL A 45 -3.98 11.23 -0.75
C VAL A 45 -4.62 10.58 -1.98
N LYS A 46 -4.55 11.26 -3.13
CA LYS A 46 -4.96 10.70 -4.43
C LYS A 46 -4.18 9.42 -4.73
N GLY A 47 -4.81 8.47 -5.43
CA GLY A 47 -4.05 7.32 -5.90
C GLY A 47 -4.83 6.02 -5.97
N ALA A 48 -4.06 4.92 -6.05
CA ALA A 48 -4.57 3.57 -6.05
C ALA A 48 -5.30 3.26 -4.73
N LYS A 49 -6.44 2.59 -4.82
CA LYS A 49 -7.13 2.07 -3.65
C LYS A 49 -6.26 1.01 -2.99
N LEU A 50 -5.95 1.21 -1.72
CA LEU A 50 -5.20 0.26 -0.91
C LEU A 50 -6.09 -0.95 -0.60
N THR A 51 -5.77 -2.08 -1.20
CA THR A 51 -6.48 -3.35 -0.99
C THR A 51 -5.49 -4.44 -0.60
N PRO A 52 -5.90 -5.47 0.13
CA PRO A 52 -5.06 -6.62 0.38
C PRO A 52 -4.50 -7.18 -0.93
N THR A 53 -3.20 -7.38 -0.97
CA THR A 53 -2.51 -7.93 -2.14
C THR A 53 -1.59 -9.06 -1.74
N LYS A 54 -1.52 -10.07 -2.61
CA LYS A 54 -0.60 -11.18 -2.45
C LYS A 54 0.81 -10.71 -2.85
N VAL A 55 1.55 -10.15 -1.90
CA VAL A 55 2.94 -9.75 -2.11
C VAL A 55 3.83 -10.98 -1.87
N ARG A 56 4.72 -11.28 -2.82
CA ARG A 56 5.66 -12.39 -2.69
C ARG A 56 6.63 -12.16 -1.52
N ASP A 57 6.79 -13.15 -0.66
CA ASP A 57 7.72 -13.10 0.47
C ASP A 57 9.17 -13.41 0.08
N LYS A 58 9.37 -14.07 -1.07
CA LYS A 58 10.71 -14.46 -1.56
C LYS A 58 11.26 -13.41 -2.52
N THR A 59 12.57 -13.17 -2.44
CA THR A 59 13.31 -12.43 -3.46
C THR A 59 13.44 -13.30 -4.73
N TYR A 60 13.52 -12.64 -5.87
CA TYR A 60 13.94 -13.29 -7.12
C TYR A 60 14.82 -12.32 -7.91
N SER A 61 15.71 -12.89 -8.70
CA SER A 61 16.56 -12.11 -9.62
C SER A 61 16.01 -12.19 -11.04
N TYR A 62 16.14 -11.09 -11.78
CA TYR A 62 15.86 -11.06 -13.20
C TYR A 62 16.95 -10.28 -13.93
N ARG A 63 17.19 -10.63 -15.18
CA ARG A 63 18.21 -10.00 -16.01
C ARG A 63 17.56 -9.22 -17.15
N LEU A 64 17.98 -7.96 -17.34
CA LEU A 64 17.51 -7.15 -18.44
C LEU A 64 18.62 -6.23 -18.93
N LYS A 65 18.81 -6.16 -20.26
CA LYS A 65 19.86 -5.34 -20.90
C LYS A 65 21.23 -5.55 -20.27
N GLY A 66 21.61 -6.82 -20.04
CA GLY A 66 22.90 -7.20 -19.47
C GLY A 66 23.07 -6.95 -17.98
N LYS A 67 22.09 -6.37 -17.28
CA LYS A 67 22.13 -6.08 -15.84
C LYS A 67 21.22 -7.02 -15.05
N SER A 68 21.71 -7.49 -13.92
CA SER A 68 20.92 -8.27 -12.95
C SER A 68 20.30 -7.36 -11.92
N TYR A 69 19.04 -7.65 -11.55
CA TYR A 69 18.27 -6.96 -10.55
C TYR A 69 17.70 -7.99 -9.58
N THR A 70 17.86 -7.76 -8.28
CA THR A 70 17.26 -8.60 -7.24
C THR A 70 16.10 -7.86 -6.58
N THR A 71 14.94 -8.49 -6.53
CA THR A 71 13.75 -7.90 -5.92
C THR A 71 13.82 -7.95 -4.40
N LEU A 72 13.18 -7.01 -3.76
CA LEU A 72 13.00 -7.02 -2.31
C LEU A 72 11.88 -7.99 -1.95
N ASN A 73 12.07 -8.75 -0.86
CA ASN A 73 10.99 -9.48 -0.24
C ASN A 73 10.04 -8.53 0.50
N LYS A 74 8.96 -9.05 1.08
CA LYS A 74 7.95 -8.26 1.80
C LYS A 74 8.55 -7.47 2.97
N ALA A 75 9.44 -8.09 3.76
CA ALA A 75 10.07 -7.44 4.91
C ALA A 75 10.98 -6.29 4.50
N ALA A 76 11.90 -6.51 3.56
CA ALA A 76 12.80 -5.49 3.05
C ALA A 76 12.04 -4.37 2.30
N SER A 77 10.94 -4.70 1.61
CA SER A 77 10.10 -3.69 0.96
C SER A 77 9.49 -2.72 1.96
N ARG A 78 9.11 -3.16 3.17
CA ARG A 78 8.56 -2.26 4.21
C ARG A 78 9.51 -1.14 4.61
N LEU A 79 10.82 -1.39 4.56
CA LEU A 79 11.86 -0.44 4.94
C LEU A 79 12.24 0.50 3.79
N TYR A 80 11.71 0.28 2.59
CA TYR A 80 12.10 1.05 1.42
C TYR A 80 11.63 2.51 1.51
N SER A 81 12.60 3.41 1.49
CA SER A 81 12.42 4.86 1.39
C SER A 81 13.61 5.44 0.65
N HIS A 82 13.41 5.92 -0.57
CA HIS A 82 14.49 6.43 -1.41
C HIS A 82 14.08 7.66 -2.18
N SER A 83 15.03 8.59 -2.38
CA SER A 83 14.84 9.79 -3.20
C SER A 83 15.63 9.66 -4.49
N GLY A 84 15.03 10.08 -5.60
CA GLY A 84 15.64 10.03 -6.91
C GLY A 84 14.73 10.63 -7.97
N TYR A 85 15.04 10.41 -9.25
CA TYR A 85 14.22 10.93 -10.32
C TYR A 85 13.13 9.95 -10.73
N ALA A 86 11.93 10.47 -10.98
CA ALA A 86 10.83 9.79 -11.63
C ALA A 86 10.64 10.31 -13.05
N SER A 87 10.21 9.43 -13.96
CA SER A 87 9.54 9.83 -15.19
C SER A 87 8.17 9.16 -15.27
N TYR A 88 7.51 9.23 -16.40
CA TYR A 88 6.29 8.48 -16.66
C TYR A 88 6.35 7.84 -18.05
N TYR A 89 5.67 6.71 -18.23
CA TYR A 89 5.55 6.08 -19.52
C TYR A 89 4.27 6.49 -20.23
N GLY A 90 4.45 6.91 -21.49
CA GLY A 90 3.39 7.55 -22.26
C GLY A 90 2.33 6.60 -22.79
N GLY A 91 1.40 7.19 -23.56
CA GLY A 91 0.21 6.51 -24.07
C GLY A 91 0.48 5.30 -24.98
N LYS A 92 1.63 5.21 -25.65
CA LYS A 92 2.00 4.07 -26.53
C LYS A 92 2.12 2.72 -25.83
N PHE A 93 2.23 2.71 -24.51
CA PHE A 93 2.25 1.48 -23.70
C PHE A 93 0.86 1.04 -23.24
N HIS A 94 -0.16 1.89 -23.41
CA HIS A 94 -1.54 1.56 -23.03
C HIS A 94 -2.02 0.30 -23.74
N GLY A 95 -2.62 -0.63 -23.00
CA GLY A 95 -3.08 -1.91 -23.53
C GLY A 95 -2.00 -3.02 -23.54
N ARG A 96 -0.74 -2.73 -23.22
CA ARG A 96 0.34 -3.75 -23.17
C ARG A 96 0.39 -4.43 -21.80
N LYS A 97 0.81 -5.70 -21.78
CA LYS A 97 1.05 -6.43 -20.54
C LYS A 97 2.24 -5.84 -19.77
N THR A 98 2.09 -5.71 -18.45
CA THR A 98 3.13 -5.34 -17.50
C THR A 98 3.86 -6.57 -16.96
N ALA A 99 4.91 -6.38 -16.18
CA ALA A 99 5.64 -7.47 -15.55
C ALA A 99 4.81 -8.27 -14.52
N SER A 100 3.71 -7.73 -14.01
CA SER A 100 2.75 -8.46 -13.18
C SER A 100 1.76 -9.31 -13.98
N GLY A 101 1.74 -9.17 -15.31
CA GLY A 101 0.76 -9.79 -16.21
C GLY A 101 -0.51 -8.95 -16.43
N GLU A 102 -0.69 -7.85 -15.71
CA GLU A 102 -1.81 -6.94 -15.88
C GLU A 102 -1.66 -6.11 -17.16
N ILE A 103 -2.78 -5.63 -17.68
CA ILE A 103 -2.78 -4.68 -18.79
C ILE A 103 -2.49 -3.27 -18.26
N TYR A 104 -1.48 -2.61 -18.83
CA TYR A 104 -1.18 -1.22 -18.49
C TYR A 104 -2.32 -0.29 -18.88
N ASN A 105 -2.82 0.44 -17.90
CA ASN A 105 -3.81 1.50 -18.08
C ASN A 105 -3.19 2.85 -17.69
N LYS A 106 -3.04 3.76 -18.67
CA LYS A 106 -2.49 5.10 -18.46
C LYS A 106 -3.29 5.95 -17.46
N ASN A 107 -4.58 5.64 -17.26
CA ASN A 107 -5.49 6.36 -16.37
C ASN A 107 -5.54 5.74 -14.94
N ALA A 108 -4.92 4.58 -14.72
CA ALA A 108 -4.80 3.96 -13.40
C ALA A 108 -3.59 4.51 -12.64
N PHE A 109 -3.65 4.49 -11.31
CA PHE A 109 -2.53 4.91 -10.46
C PHE A 109 -1.55 3.74 -10.25
N THR A 110 -0.67 3.52 -11.22
CA THR A 110 0.33 2.45 -11.23
C THR A 110 1.72 2.99 -11.50
N ALA A 111 2.74 2.16 -11.23
CA ALA A 111 4.12 2.48 -11.51
C ALA A 111 4.98 1.25 -11.77
N ALA A 112 6.10 1.45 -12.50
CA ALA A 112 7.18 0.50 -12.64
C ALA A 112 8.29 0.81 -11.62
N HIS A 113 8.78 -0.23 -10.93
CA HIS A 113 9.90 -0.14 -10.01
C HIS A 113 10.85 -1.34 -10.16
N LYS A 114 12.17 -1.08 -10.03
CA LYS A 114 13.18 -2.13 -10.24
C LYS A 114 13.05 -3.27 -9.25
N THR A 115 12.90 -2.98 -7.97
CA THR A 115 13.10 -3.96 -6.89
C THR A 115 11.91 -4.13 -5.95
N LEU A 116 11.02 -3.14 -5.80
CA LEU A 116 9.83 -3.29 -4.96
C LEU A 116 8.98 -4.48 -5.42
N ALA A 117 8.39 -5.19 -4.48
CA ALA A 117 7.56 -6.36 -4.78
C ALA A 117 6.36 -5.97 -5.67
N LEU A 118 6.09 -6.76 -6.73
CA LEU A 118 4.89 -6.59 -7.53
C LEU A 118 3.64 -6.82 -6.67
N GLY A 119 2.62 -6.00 -6.88
CA GLY A 119 1.41 -5.97 -6.06
C GLY A 119 1.53 -5.11 -4.80
N SER A 120 2.72 -4.68 -4.38
CA SER A 120 2.86 -3.68 -3.32
C SER A 120 2.46 -2.29 -3.81
N TYR A 121 2.36 -1.34 -2.88
CA TYR A 121 2.10 0.05 -3.17
C TYR A 121 3.29 0.92 -2.80
N ALA A 122 3.33 2.14 -3.32
CA ALA A 122 4.28 3.16 -2.91
C ALA A 122 3.58 4.51 -2.77
N LEU A 123 3.95 5.25 -1.74
CA LEU A 123 3.71 6.68 -1.64
C LEU A 123 4.81 7.39 -2.40
N VAL A 124 4.44 8.15 -3.42
CA VAL A 124 5.36 8.96 -4.21
C VAL A 124 5.10 10.42 -3.92
N THR A 125 6.10 11.11 -3.39
CA THR A 125 6.05 12.54 -3.08
C THR A 125 6.93 13.30 -4.05
N ASN A 126 6.38 14.27 -4.77
CA ASN A 126 7.16 15.24 -5.54
C ASN A 126 7.86 16.20 -4.59
N VAL A 127 9.19 16.18 -4.58
CA VAL A 127 9.99 16.96 -3.62
C VAL A 127 9.81 18.47 -3.82
N ARG A 128 9.57 18.93 -5.06
CA ARG A 128 9.44 20.36 -5.37
C ARG A 128 8.15 21.00 -4.84
N ASN A 129 7.03 20.28 -4.91
CA ASN A 129 5.71 20.85 -4.59
C ASN A 129 4.97 20.14 -3.46
N GLY A 130 5.56 19.08 -2.88
CA GLY A 130 4.99 18.32 -1.78
C GLY A 130 3.77 17.46 -2.14
N ARG A 131 3.30 17.49 -3.40
CA ARG A 131 2.16 16.66 -3.85
C ARG A 131 2.49 15.19 -3.75
N LYS A 132 1.50 14.42 -3.34
CA LYS A 132 1.64 12.97 -3.10
C LYS A 132 0.65 12.17 -3.92
N VAL A 133 1.05 10.96 -4.30
CA VAL A 133 0.17 9.97 -4.92
C VAL A 133 0.51 8.58 -4.40
N ILE A 134 -0.52 7.76 -4.20
CA ILE A 134 -0.34 6.33 -3.92
C ILE A 134 -0.41 5.59 -5.25
N VAL A 135 0.61 4.80 -5.57
CA VAL A 135 0.67 4.00 -6.78
C VAL A 135 0.80 2.53 -6.46
N ARG A 136 0.21 1.67 -7.29
CA ARG A 136 0.44 0.22 -7.23
C ARG A 136 1.63 -0.14 -8.10
N ILE A 137 2.55 -0.93 -7.58
CA ILE A 137 3.72 -1.43 -8.30
C ILE A 137 3.30 -2.68 -9.08
N ASN A 138 3.13 -2.55 -10.37
CA ASN A 138 2.70 -3.65 -11.24
C ASN A 138 3.65 -3.90 -12.41
N ASP A 139 4.74 -3.13 -12.51
CA ASP A 139 5.68 -3.28 -13.61
C ASP A 139 7.15 -3.17 -13.13
N ARG A 140 8.08 -3.55 -14.03
CA ARG A 140 9.53 -3.48 -13.83
C ARG A 140 10.15 -2.35 -14.66
N GLY A 141 11.06 -1.63 -14.04
CA GLY A 141 11.74 -0.44 -14.56
C GLY A 141 11.87 0.62 -13.48
N PRO A 142 12.41 1.79 -13.84
CA PRO A 142 13.06 2.19 -15.06
C PRO A 142 14.44 1.53 -15.23
N PHE A 143 14.85 1.32 -16.46
CA PHE A 143 16.18 0.74 -16.76
C PHE A 143 17.23 1.79 -17.16
N SER A 144 16.92 3.06 -16.98
CA SER A 144 17.89 4.16 -17.04
C SER A 144 18.65 4.32 -15.72
N LYS A 145 19.90 4.85 -15.78
CA LYS A 145 20.78 4.95 -14.59
C LYS A 145 20.19 5.84 -13.49
N ASN A 146 19.58 6.96 -13.82
CA ASN A 146 19.26 8.03 -12.88
C ASN A 146 17.80 8.03 -12.39
N ARG A 147 16.95 7.13 -12.90
CA ARG A 147 15.55 7.05 -12.49
C ARG A 147 15.31 5.88 -11.54
N ILE A 148 14.45 6.11 -10.55
CA ILE A 148 14.09 5.09 -9.57
C ILE A 148 12.67 4.54 -9.77
N ILE A 149 11.79 5.30 -10.42
CA ILE A 149 10.39 4.93 -10.67
C ILE A 149 9.89 5.55 -11.98
N ASP A 150 9.06 4.81 -12.72
CA ASP A 150 8.31 5.34 -13.85
C ASP A 150 6.81 5.27 -13.52
N LEU A 151 6.13 6.41 -13.57
CA LEU A 151 4.74 6.56 -13.19
C LEU A 151 3.80 6.35 -14.39
N SER A 152 2.55 5.99 -14.13
CA SER A 152 1.49 6.14 -15.12
C SER A 152 1.20 7.62 -15.39
N VAL A 153 0.52 7.92 -16.50
CA VAL A 153 0.09 9.29 -16.83
C VAL A 153 -0.76 9.90 -15.72
N ALA A 154 -1.73 9.15 -15.20
CA ALA A 154 -2.59 9.62 -14.11
C ALA A 154 -1.77 9.96 -12.85
N SER A 155 -0.79 9.12 -12.50
CA SER A 155 0.08 9.35 -11.34
C SER A 155 0.97 10.58 -11.53
N ALA A 156 1.55 10.76 -12.72
CA ALA A 156 2.38 11.93 -13.04
C ALA A 156 1.59 13.25 -12.98
N LYS A 157 0.34 13.24 -13.48
CA LYS A 157 -0.58 14.38 -13.37
C LYS A 157 -0.93 14.68 -11.92
N ALA A 158 -1.20 13.68 -11.10
CA ALA A 158 -1.58 13.84 -9.70
C ALA A 158 -0.51 14.58 -8.88
N ILE A 159 0.78 14.32 -9.12
CA ILE A 159 1.89 14.99 -8.42
C ILE A 159 2.43 16.23 -9.17
N GLY A 160 1.78 16.65 -10.27
CA GLY A 160 2.14 17.86 -10.99
C GLY A 160 3.50 17.79 -11.70
N MET A 161 3.86 16.62 -12.24
CA MET A 161 5.10 16.46 -13.00
C MET A 161 4.89 16.18 -14.50
N TYR A 162 3.64 16.05 -14.94
CA TYR A 162 3.33 15.61 -16.30
C TYR A 162 3.96 16.52 -17.38
N SER A 163 3.85 17.83 -17.24
CA SER A 163 4.43 18.80 -18.18
C SER A 163 5.96 18.87 -18.17
N LEU A 164 6.58 18.45 -17.06
CA LEU A 164 8.04 18.47 -16.89
C LEU A 164 8.72 17.20 -17.42
N GLY A 165 7.98 16.12 -17.61
CA GLY A 165 8.51 14.82 -18.02
C GLY A 165 9.27 14.08 -16.92
N VAL A 166 10.09 14.77 -16.15
CA VAL A 166 10.95 14.25 -15.08
C VAL A 166 10.84 15.12 -13.84
N ALA A 167 10.84 14.50 -12.65
CA ALA A 167 10.86 15.22 -11.37
C ALA A 167 11.62 14.45 -10.30
N LYS A 168 12.22 15.17 -9.33
CA LYS A 168 12.78 14.58 -8.12
C LYS A 168 11.65 14.17 -7.19
N VAL A 169 11.64 12.91 -6.79
CA VAL A 169 10.60 12.34 -5.93
C VAL A 169 11.22 11.59 -4.76
N LYS A 170 10.43 11.44 -3.68
CA LYS A 170 10.66 10.46 -2.63
C LYS A 170 9.68 9.32 -2.81
N VAL A 171 10.16 8.08 -2.81
CA VAL A 171 9.37 6.85 -2.96
C VAL A 171 9.46 6.06 -1.66
N GLU A 172 8.31 5.80 -1.04
CA GLU A 172 8.20 5.09 0.24
C GLU A 172 7.20 3.95 0.09
N ALA A 173 7.63 2.72 0.37
CA ALA A 173 6.77 1.56 0.15
C ALA A 173 5.63 1.45 1.16
N ILE A 174 4.51 0.91 0.67
CA ILE A 174 3.32 0.55 1.45
C ILE A 174 3.00 -0.90 1.15
N ILE A 175 2.87 -1.71 2.20
CA ILE A 175 2.44 -3.10 2.13
C ILE A 175 1.07 -3.21 2.78
N VAL A 176 0.13 -3.80 2.05
CA VAL A 176 -1.19 -4.20 2.59
C VAL A 176 -1.20 -5.71 2.65
N ASP A 177 -1.28 -6.28 3.83
CA ASP A 177 -1.32 -7.74 4.01
C ASP A 177 -2.71 -8.32 3.73
N ALA A 178 -2.83 -9.66 3.83
CA ALA A 178 -4.09 -10.36 3.57
C ALA A 178 -5.24 -9.92 4.50
N ASN A 179 -4.90 -9.44 5.70
CA ASN A 179 -5.88 -8.95 6.67
C ASN A 179 -6.19 -7.45 6.50
N GLY A 180 -5.66 -6.80 5.46
CA GLY A 180 -5.83 -5.37 5.22
C GLY A 180 -4.94 -4.47 6.09
N LYS A 181 -4.02 -5.03 6.89
CA LYS A 181 -3.09 -4.24 7.70
C LYS A 181 -2.07 -3.54 6.81
N ILE A 182 -1.97 -2.23 6.99
CA ILE A 182 -1.06 -1.37 6.24
C ILE A 182 0.23 -1.19 7.04
N SER A 183 1.36 -1.32 6.35
CA SER A 183 2.70 -1.19 6.96
C SER A 183 3.72 -0.62 5.96
N GLY A 184 4.89 -0.23 6.46
CA GLY A 184 6.02 0.30 5.69
C GLY A 184 6.17 1.82 5.81
N LYS A 185 7.29 2.33 5.29
CA LYS A 185 7.67 3.75 5.41
C LYS A 185 6.62 4.70 4.84
N GLY A 186 5.96 4.35 3.74
CA GLY A 186 4.86 5.13 3.17
C GLY A 186 3.63 5.17 4.08
N ALA A 187 3.31 4.07 4.79
CA ALA A 187 2.23 4.04 5.76
C ALA A 187 2.51 4.95 6.96
N GLU A 188 3.74 4.93 7.49
CA GLU A 188 4.18 5.83 8.56
C GLU A 188 4.03 7.30 8.15
N THR A 189 4.44 7.64 6.91
CA THR A 189 4.33 9.00 6.37
C THR A 189 2.86 9.42 6.19
N LEU A 190 1.99 8.53 5.71
CA LEU A 190 0.56 8.80 5.59
C LEU A 190 -0.10 9.05 6.95
N GLN A 191 0.22 8.25 7.96
CA GLN A 191 -0.28 8.46 9.33
C GLN A 191 0.13 9.81 9.92
N LYS A 192 1.39 10.22 9.72
CA LYS A 192 1.88 11.53 10.14
C LYS A 192 1.17 12.67 9.38
N HIS A 193 0.87 12.46 8.11
CA HIS A 193 0.14 13.43 7.29
C HIS A 193 -1.27 13.67 7.82
N MET A 194 -1.99 12.63 8.21
CA MET A 194 -3.33 12.75 8.82
C MET A 194 -3.33 13.49 10.14
N LYS A 195 -2.35 13.20 11.01
CA LYS A 195 -2.26 13.87 12.32
C LYS A 195 -2.02 15.39 12.19
N LYS A 196 -1.45 15.82 11.05
CA LYS A 196 -1.19 17.24 10.76
C LYS A 196 -2.33 17.93 10.00
N ALA A 197 -3.21 17.18 9.35
CA ALA A 197 -4.37 17.75 8.69
C ALA A 197 -5.38 18.18 9.77
N PRO A 198 -5.81 19.46 9.82
CA PRO A 198 -6.86 19.87 10.74
C PRO A 198 -8.11 19.06 10.44
N LEU A 199 -8.76 18.53 11.48
CA LEU A 199 -10.08 17.92 11.38
C LEU A 199 -10.97 18.96 10.69
N ALA A 200 -11.30 18.74 9.42
CA ALA A 200 -12.31 19.54 8.73
C ALA A 200 -13.58 19.42 9.56
N LYS A 201 -13.96 20.52 10.22
CA LYS A 201 -15.21 20.63 10.97
C LYS A 201 -16.33 20.25 10.01
N THR A 202 -16.90 19.10 10.18
CA THR A 202 -18.15 18.72 9.53
C THR A 202 -19.19 19.70 10.04
N LYS A 203 -19.47 20.76 9.29
CA LYS A 203 -20.65 21.59 9.52
C LYS A 203 -21.84 20.67 9.23
N SER A 204 -22.40 20.10 10.28
CA SER A 204 -23.76 19.57 10.23
C SER A 204 -24.68 20.77 9.97
N LYS A 205 -25.16 20.89 8.72
CA LYS A 205 -26.35 21.66 8.43
C LYS A 205 -27.53 20.87 9.01
N ILE A 206 -27.91 21.21 10.20
CA ILE A 206 -29.26 20.91 10.70
C ILE A 206 -30.13 22.02 10.10
N ILE A 207 -30.99 21.66 9.22
CA ILE A 207 -32.21 22.36 8.86
C ILE A 207 -33.35 21.39 9.06
#